data_2f32629198e6329132ba0c553c712770
#
_entry.id   2f32629198e6329132ba0c553c712770
#
_cell.length_a   1.000
_cell.length_b   1.000
_cell.length_c   1.000
_cell.angle_alpha   90.00
_cell.angle_beta   90.00
_cell.angle_gamma   90.00
#
_symmetry.space_group_name_H-M   'P 1'
#
loop_
_entity.id
_entity.type
_entity.pdbx_description
1 polymer ?
#
loop_
_entity_poly.entity_id
_entity_poly.type
_entity_poly.pdbx_seq_one_letter_code
_entity_poly.pdbx_strand_id
1 'polypeptide(L)'
;MPNKGAVKVSAQNRIEIKYESWDEAFRALIPVIRQQSVRVASYTQVLFEQAIASSCGKGKKEWKERMQGQYTDLAYKCGLYHQLGKALLAPKYQLWCKAFSKKELALYQTYPAKGRLLIATLQQKGKKKGIELPTKNIAWLMLREACEQHMERWDGTGYPNGLKGEEISPIAQIVGLAKELDRLASEIKSENPFDEAIVELKKQAGKKFSPELIEVLY
;
A
#
# COMPACT_ATOMS: atom_id res chain seq x y z
N MET A 1 -17.69 -27.12 -9.98
CA MET A 1 -16.35 -27.25 -10.58
C MET A 1 -15.36 -26.68 -9.58
N PRO A 2 -14.32 -27.40 -9.14
CA PRO A 2 -13.53 -27.03 -7.98
C PRO A 2 -12.53 -25.92 -8.29
N ASN A 3 -12.41 -25.02 -7.34
CA ASN A 3 -11.49 -23.90 -7.23
C ASN A 3 -10.02 -24.37 -7.35
N LYS A 4 -9.35 -24.02 -8.46
CA LYS A 4 -7.92 -24.27 -8.68
C LYS A 4 -7.15 -22.98 -8.46
N GLY A 5 -6.55 -22.82 -7.28
CA GLY A 5 -5.63 -21.69 -7.03
C GLY A 5 -5.06 -21.58 -5.63
N ALA A 6 -5.20 -22.57 -4.79
CA ALA A 6 -4.48 -22.60 -3.52
C ALA A 6 -3.01 -22.99 -3.78
N VAL A 7 -2.11 -22.01 -3.73
CA VAL A 7 -0.66 -22.26 -3.68
C VAL A 7 -0.37 -23.08 -2.42
N LYS A 8 -0.11 -24.36 -2.58
CA LYS A 8 0.42 -25.22 -1.50
C LYS A 8 1.85 -24.74 -1.20
N VAL A 9 2.00 -23.93 -0.19
CA VAL A 9 3.30 -23.63 0.40
C VAL A 9 3.73 -24.88 1.16
N SER A 10 4.74 -25.57 0.67
CA SER A 10 5.33 -26.71 1.36
C SER A 10 5.89 -26.25 2.72
N ALA A 11 5.83 -27.11 3.73
CA ALA A 11 6.22 -26.85 5.12
C ALA A 11 7.71 -26.42 5.30
N GLN A 12 8.52 -26.41 4.25
CA GLN A 12 9.95 -26.10 4.26
C GLN A 12 10.30 -24.63 3.94
N ASN A 13 9.34 -23.77 3.57
CA ASN A 13 9.60 -22.36 3.25
C ASN A 13 8.82 -21.41 4.19
N ARG A 14 8.94 -21.60 5.51
CA ARG A 14 8.50 -20.57 6.47
C ARG A 14 9.43 -19.37 6.34
N ILE A 15 8.89 -18.22 5.90
CA ILE A 15 9.61 -16.95 5.95
C ILE A 15 9.84 -16.62 7.42
N GLU A 16 11.09 -16.69 7.86
CA GLU A 16 11.46 -16.29 9.22
C GLU A 16 11.50 -14.77 9.31
N ILE A 17 10.59 -14.19 10.12
CA ILE A 17 10.54 -12.75 10.37
C ILE A 17 11.34 -12.44 11.63
N LYS A 18 12.56 -11.93 11.44
CA LYS A 18 13.52 -11.59 12.49
C LYS A 18 13.32 -10.21 13.12
N TYR A 19 12.54 -9.35 12.50
CA TYR A 19 12.27 -8.00 13.01
C TYR A 19 11.37 -8.03 14.25
N GLU A 20 11.64 -7.13 15.20
CA GLU A 20 10.89 -6.98 16.45
C GLU A 20 9.90 -5.80 16.39
N SER A 21 10.11 -4.85 15.48
CA SER A 21 9.24 -3.70 15.24
C SER A 21 9.16 -3.34 13.76
N TRP A 22 8.14 -2.58 13.38
CA TRP A 22 8.03 -2.00 12.04
C TRP A 22 9.14 -0.99 11.74
N ASP A 23 9.60 -0.22 12.75
CA ASP A 23 10.70 0.73 12.57
C ASP A 23 12.01 0.02 12.27
N GLU A 24 12.25 -1.14 12.89
CA GLU A 24 13.40 -1.98 12.56
C GLU A 24 13.31 -2.51 11.13
N ALA A 25 12.15 -3.04 10.74
CA ALA A 25 11.90 -3.48 9.37
C ALA A 25 12.01 -2.32 8.35
N PHE A 26 11.55 -1.12 8.72
CA PHE A 26 11.67 0.07 7.87
C PHE A 26 13.12 0.49 7.66
N ARG A 27 13.94 0.46 8.73
CA ARG A 27 15.38 0.75 8.61
C ARG A 27 16.14 -0.25 7.74
N ALA A 28 15.64 -1.49 7.60
CA ALA A 28 16.22 -2.49 6.71
C ALA A 28 15.94 -2.23 5.21
N LEU A 29 15.04 -1.31 4.88
CA LEU A 29 14.84 -0.87 3.51
C LEU A 29 16.03 -0.02 3.04
N ILE A 30 16.39 -0.12 1.76
CA ILE A 30 17.42 0.76 1.18
C ILE A 30 16.99 2.24 1.26
N PRO A 31 17.95 3.20 1.33
CA PRO A 31 17.63 4.60 1.58
C PRO A 31 16.61 5.21 0.61
N VAL A 32 16.73 4.93 -0.68
CA VAL A 32 15.82 5.47 -1.70
C VAL A 32 14.36 5.03 -1.47
N ILE A 33 14.15 3.80 -1.01
CA ILE A 33 12.79 3.29 -0.70
C ILE A 33 12.25 3.97 0.56
N ARG A 34 13.09 4.20 1.57
CA ARG A 34 12.66 4.94 2.78
C ARG A 34 12.25 6.37 2.45
N GLN A 35 13.05 7.08 1.63
CA GLN A 35 12.74 8.44 1.21
C GLN A 35 11.44 8.50 0.40
N GLN A 36 11.25 7.57 -0.54
CA GLN A 36 10.00 7.44 -1.28
C GLN A 36 8.82 7.21 -0.33
N SER A 37 8.95 6.29 0.62
CA SER A 37 7.87 5.97 1.57
C SER A 37 7.46 7.16 2.42
N VAL A 38 8.40 8.04 2.80
CA VAL A 38 8.11 9.28 3.54
C VAL A 38 7.28 10.25 2.68
N ARG A 39 7.65 10.46 1.41
CA ARG A 39 6.85 11.32 0.51
C ARG A 39 5.47 10.74 0.27
N VAL A 40 5.39 9.44 -0.03
CA VAL A 40 4.10 8.73 -0.20
C VAL A 40 3.24 8.82 1.05
N ALA A 41 3.83 8.79 2.25
CA ALA A 41 3.09 8.96 3.50
C ALA A 41 2.40 10.33 3.57
N SER A 42 3.11 11.41 3.24
CA SER A 42 2.55 12.76 3.22
C SER A 42 1.43 12.90 2.18
N TYR A 43 1.64 12.37 0.97
CA TYR A 43 0.58 12.38 -0.06
C TYR A 43 -0.62 11.52 0.35
N THR A 44 -0.39 10.35 0.96
CA THR A 44 -1.48 9.50 1.44
C THR A 44 -2.33 10.23 2.48
N GLN A 45 -1.70 10.96 3.39
CA GLN A 45 -2.41 11.74 4.41
C GLN A 45 -3.32 12.80 3.79
N VAL A 46 -2.79 13.61 2.88
CA VAL A 46 -3.56 14.67 2.19
C VAL A 46 -4.70 14.08 1.36
N LEU A 47 -4.42 13.06 0.55
CA LEU A 47 -5.44 12.40 -0.28
C LEU A 47 -6.53 11.73 0.57
N PHE A 48 -6.18 11.19 1.72
CA PHE A 48 -7.13 10.61 2.66
C PHE A 48 -8.06 11.66 3.23
N GLU A 49 -7.56 12.83 3.65
CA GLU A 49 -8.36 13.95 4.13
C GLU A 49 -9.29 14.48 3.05
N GLN A 50 -8.81 14.63 1.83
CA GLN A 50 -9.62 15.07 0.69
C GLN A 50 -10.69 14.04 0.33
N ALA A 51 -10.39 12.75 0.34
CA ALA A 51 -11.35 11.69 0.08
C ALA A 51 -12.48 11.67 1.12
N ILE A 52 -12.18 11.92 2.41
CA ILE A 52 -13.19 12.06 3.46
C ILE A 52 -14.04 13.30 3.22
N ALA A 53 -13.45 14.44 2.88
CA ALA A 53 -14.16 15.68 2.62
C ALA A 53 -15.10 15.57 1.41
N SER A 54 -14.64 14.97 0.31
CA SER A 54 -15.40 14.80 -0.93
C SER A 54 -16.53 13.76 -0.81
N SER A 55 -16.43 12.78 0.07
CA SER A 55 -17.45 11.76 0.34
C SER A 55 -18.73 12.32 0.97
N CYS A 56 -18.82 13.63 1.15
CA CYS A 56 -19.97 14.32 1.73
C CYS A 56 -21.29 14.21 0.92
N GLY A 57 -21.27 13.62 -0.28
CA GLY A 57 -22.43 13.67 -1.18
C GLY A 57 -23.19 12.38 -1.42
N LYS A 58 -22.58 11.21 -1.45
CA LYS A 58 -23.26 9.99 -1.93
C LYS A 58 -22.83 8.71 -1.20
N GLY A 59 -23.67 8.21 -0.33
CA GLY A 59 -23.90 6.76 -0.18
C GLY A 59 -22.96 5.94 0.70
N LYS A 60 -21.79 6.40 1.11
CA LYS A 60 -20.88 5.61 1.97
C LYS A 60 -20.74 6.25 3.38
N LYS A 61 -21.87 6.37 4.06
CA LYS A 61 -21.96 6.81 5.47
C LYS A 61 -21.01 5.98 6.37
N GLU A 62 -20.84 4.73 6.04
CA GLU A 62 -19.98 3.78 6.75
C GLU A 62 -18.48 4.13 6.68
N TRP A 63 -18.02 4.68 5.56
CA TRP A 63 -16.65 5.19 5.40
C TRP A 63 -16.39 6.41 6.26
N LYS A 64 -17.32 7.38 6.21
CA LYS A 64 -17.24 8.64 6.94
C LYS A 64 -17.27 8.41 8.45
N GLU A 65 -18.15 7.53 8.93
CA GLU A 65 -18.25 7.20 10.36
C GLU A 65 -17.03 6.41 10.87
N ARG A 66 -16.44 5.55 10.03
CA ARG A 66 -15.22 4.80 10.37
C ARG A 66 -13.95 5.65 10.30
N MET A 67 -13.96 6.78 9.58
CA MET A 67 -12.76 7.51 9.18
C MET A 67 -12.66 8.94 9.72
N GLN A 68 -13.56 9.40 10.61
CA GLN A 68 -13.49 10.77 11.14
C GLN A 68 -12.27 10.98 12.06
N GLY A 69 -11.47 11.99 11.71
CA GLY A 69 -10.52 12.70 12.59
C GLY A 69 -9.36 11.93 13.21
N GLN A 70 -9.59 10.71 13.69
CA GLN A 70 -8.57 9.91 14.39
C GLN A 70 -7.65 9.09 13.47
N TYR A 71 -7.93 9.07 12.16
CA TYR A 71 -7.26 8.15 11.23
C TYR A 71 -6.29 8.81 10.25
N THR A 72 -6.16 10.15 10.29
CA THR A 72 -5.20 10.87 9.44
C THR A 72 -3.76 10.42 9.72
N ASP A 73 -3.38 10.34 10.99
CA ASP A 73 -2.05 9.81 11.38
C ASP A 73 -1.87 8.34 10.98
N LEU A 74 -2.98 7.57 11.00
CA LEU A 74 -2.95 6.19 10.56
C LEU A 74 -2.78 6.08 9.04
N ALA A 75 -3.43 6.96 8.27
CA ALA A 75 -3.25 7.05 6.82
C ALA A 75 -1.79 7.38 6.47
N TYR A 76 -1.17 8.33 7.18
CA TYR A 76 0.27 8.58 7.06
C TYR A 76 1.09 7.31 7.31
N LYS A 77 0.81 6.56 8.39
CA LYS A 77 1.51 5.30 8.68
C LYS A 77 1.28 4.24 7.60
N CYS A 78 0.08 4.16 7.02
CA CYS A 78 -0.21 3.28 5.89
C CYS A 78 0.67 3.61 4.68
N GLY A 79 0.79 4.90 4.34
CA GLY A 79 1.71 5.38 3.31
C GLY A 79 3.18 5.14 3.66
N LEU A 80 3.60 5.33 4.92
CA LEU A 80 4.98 5.12 5.35
C LEU A 80 5.40 3.65 5.25
N TYR A 81 4.53 2.74 5.62
CA TYR A 81 4.86 1.33 5.78
C TYR A 81 4.40 0.43 4.62
N HIS A 82 3.77 0.97 3.57
CA HIS A 82 3.23 0.17 2.46
C HIS A 82 4.27 -0.74 1.77
N GLN A 83 5.55 -0.36 1.80
CA GLN A 83 6.64 -1.13 1.18
C GLN A 83 7.41 -2.02 2.16
N LEU A 84 6.98 -2.19 3.43
CA LEU A 84 7.71 -2.96 4.44
C LEU A 84 8.06 -4.39 4.00
N GLY A 85 7.22 -5.01 3.18
CA GLY A 85 7.49 -6.36 2.67
C GLY A 85 8.78 -6.47 1.85
N LYS A 86 9.29 -5.36 1.32
CA LYS A 86 10.59 -5.31 0.63
C LYS A 86 11.77 -5.59 1.57
N ALA A 87 11.61 -5.35 2.89
CA ALA A 87 12.61 -5.73 3.88
C ALA A 87 12.86 -7.25 3.96
N LEU A 88 11.92 -8.05 3.45
CA LEU A 88 12.05 -9.51 3.32
C LEU A 88 12.61 -9.94 1.96
N LEU A 89 13.06 -9.01 1.14
CA LEU A 89 13.77 -9.24 -0.10
C LEU A 89 15.25 -8.88 0.07
N ALA A 90 16.14 -9.56 -0.67
CA ALA A 90 17.52 -9.12 -0.74
C ALA A 90 17.60 -7.68 -1.30
N PRO A 91 18.55 -6.85 -0.84
CA PRO A 91 18.62 -5.44 -1.20
C PRO A 91 18.54 -5.15 -2.71
N LYS A 92 19.16 -5.99 -3.54
CA LYS A 92 19.12 -5.89 -5.00
C LYS A 92 17.72 -6.03 -5.61
N TYR A 93 16.77 -6.62 -4.88
CA TYR A 93 15.38 -6.81 -5.31
C TYR A 93 14.40 -5.83 -4.63
N GLN A 94 14.87 -4.92 -3.80
CA GLN A 94 13.97 -3.93 -3.17
C GLN A 94 13.55 -2.84 -4.16
N LEU A 95 14.37 -2.55 -5.18
CA LEU A 95 14.05 -1.61 -6.24
C LEU A 95 13.63 -2.36 -7.51
N TRP A 96 12.57 -1.90 -8.17
CA TRP A 96 12.18 -2.46 -9.46
C TRP A 96 13.21 -2.13 -10.54
N CYS A 97 13.46 -3.09 -11.43
CA CYS A 97 14.38 -2.93 -12.55
C CYS A 97 13.77 -3.52 -13.83
N LYS A 98 13.88 -2.78 -14.93
CA LYS A 98 13.43 -3.24 -16.27
C LYS A 98 14.16 -4.53 -16.73
N ALA A 99 15.37 -4.75 -16.22
CA ALA A 99 16.19 -5.90 -16.56
C ALA A 99 15.85 -7.17 -15.77
N PHE A 100 14.85 -7.13 -14.89
CA PHE A 100 14.42 -8.34 -14.18
C PHE A 100 13.97 -9.43 -15.15
N SER A 101 14.53 -10.63 -14.98
CA SER A 101 14.01 -11.85 -15.58
C SER A 101 12.58 -12.12 -15.07
N LYS A 102 11.83 -12.99 -15.76
CA LYS A 102 10.49 -13.40 -15.30
C LYS A 102 10.48 -13.92 -13.86
N LYS A 103 11.52 -14.68 -13.45
CA LYS A 103 11.65 -15.19 -12.08
C LYS A 103 11.91 -14.10 -11.06
N GLU A 104 12.75 -13.14 -11.39
CA GLU A 104 13.05 -11.99 -10.51
C GLU A 104 11.86 -11.06 -10.38
N LEU A 105 11.13 -10.82 -11.48
CA LEU A 105 9.87 -10.06 -11.44
C LEU A 105 8.83 -10.75 -10.57
N ALA A 106 8.65 -12.06 -10.70
CA ALA A 106 7.74 -12.82 -9.85
C ALA A 106 8.17 -12.76 -8.38
N LEU A 107 9.48 -12.83 -8.07
CA LEU A 107 9.98 -12.64 -6.72
C LEU A 107 9.71 -11.23 -6.20
N TYR A 108 9.98 -10.20 -7.01
CA TYR A 108 9.68 -8.81 -6.66
C TYR A 108 8.18 -8.62 -6.34
N GLN A 109 7.30 -9.15 -7.16
CA GLN A 109 5.85 -9.04 -6.97
C GLN A 109 5.32 -9.72 -5.70
N THR A 110 6.14 -10.48 -4.98
CA THR A 110 5.74 -11.07 -3.68
C THR A 110 5.76 -10.07 -2.53
N TYR A 111 6.41 -8.89 -2.68
CA TYR A 111 6.62 -8.00 -1.53
C TYR A 111 5.33 -7.48 -0.89
N PRO A 112 4.20 -7.23 -1.60
CA PRO A 112 2.99 -6.78 -0.93
C PRO A 112 2.43 -7.85 0.03
N ALA A 113 2.34 -9.11 -0.40
CA ALA A 113 1.92 -10.21 0.45
C ALA A 113 2.89 -10.44 1.63
N LYS A 114 4.20 -10.27 1.42
CA LYS A 114 5.20 -10.30 2.49
C LYS A 114 5.01 -9.16 3.49
N GLY A 115 4.58 -7.99 3.04
CA GLY A 115 4.24 -6.85 3.89
C GLY A 115 3.10 -7.17 4.84
N ARG A 116 2.01 -7.73 4.32
CA ARG A 116 0.91 -8.21 5.15
C ARG A 116 1.36 -9.23 6.21
N LEU A 117 2.16 -10.23 5.79
CA LEU A 117 2.70 -11.24 6.69
C LEU A 117 3.56 -10.61 7.79
N LEU A 118 4.43 -9.68 7.44
CA LEU A 118 5.30 -8.97 8.38
C LEU A 118 4.46 -8.19 9.42
N ILE A 119 3.50 -7.39 8.99
CA ILE A 119 2.61 -6.63 9.89
C ILE A 119 1.83 -7.59 10.82
N ALA A 120 1.27 -8.67 10.30
CA ALA A 120 0.53 -9.65 11.10
C ALA A 120 1.42 -10.32 12.17
N THR A 121 2.66 -10.64 11.82
CA THR A 121 3.63 -11.25 12.75
C THR A 121 4.05 -10.25 13.85
N LEU A 122 4.32 -9.00 13.49
CA LEU A 122 4.68 -7.96 14.45
C LEU A 122 3.52 -7.66 15.41
N GLN A 123 2.28 -7.68 14.91
CA GLN A 123 1.08 -7.59 15.76
C GLN A 123 1.02 -8.71 16.80
N GLN A 124 1.29 -9.95 16.39
CA GLN A 124 1.30 -11.09 17.32
C GLN A 124 2.44 -11.00 18.34
N LYS A 125 3.64 -10.58 17.92
CA LYS A 125 4.77 -10.36 18.82
C LYS A 125 4.47 -9.27 19.86
N GLY A 126 3.85 -8.16 19.45
CA GLY A 126 3.43 -7.09 20.34
C GLY A 126 2.44 -7.55 21.40
N LYS A 127 1.40 -8.31 21.00
CA LYS A 127 0.44 -8.88 21.94
C LYS A 127 1.09 -9.78 23.00
N LYS A 128 2.05 -10.62 22.61
CA LYS A 128 2.78 -11.49 23.54
C LYS A 128 3.64 -10.72 24.54
N LYS A 129 4.10 -9.54 24.20
CA LYS A 129 4.92 -8.66 25.06
C LYS A 129 4.04 -7.74 25.95
N GLY A 130 2.71 -7.86 25.90
CA GLY A 130 1.80 -7.00 26.65
C GLY A 130 1.82 -5.53 26.17
N ILE A 131 2.37 -5.27 24.98
CA ILE A 131 2.34 -3.94 24.37
C ILE A 131 0.89 -3.70 23.95
N GLU A 132 0.20 -2.82 24.65
CA GLU A 132 -1.09 -2.28 24.18
C GLU A 132 -0.83 -1.54 22.87
N LEU A 133 -1.16 -2.21 21.78
CA LEU A 133 -1.13 -1.58 20.49
C LEU A 133 -2.29 -0.59 20.44
N PRO A 134 -2.06 0.63 19.94
CA PRO A 134 -3.10 1.63 19.91
C PRO A 134 -4.34 1.05 19.23
N THR A 135 -5.31 0.87 20.05
CA THR A 135 -6.74 0.76 19.81
C THR A 135 -7.21 0.15 18.50
N LYS A 136 -7.99 -0.89 18.68
CA LYS A 136 -8.95 -1.43 17.72
C LYS A 136 -8.33 -2.14 16.52
N ASN A 137 -8.86 -3.28 16.21
CA ASN A 137 -8.54 -4.13 15.07
C ASN A 137 -8.46 -3.39 13.72
N ILE A 138 -9.06 -2.19 13.60
CA ILE A 138 -9.10 -1.39 12.36
C ILE A 138 -7.71 -0.85 11.94
N ALA A 139 -6.88 -0.38 12.87
CA ALA A 139 -5.56 0.15 12.54
C ALA A 139 -4.65 -0.92 11.92
N TRP A 140 -4.68 -2.11 12.49
CA TRP A 140 -3.93 -3.24 11.96
C TRP A 140 -4.48 -3.75 10.64
N LEU A 141 -5.80 -3.71 10.49
CA LEU A 141 -6.45 -4.05 9.23
C LEU A 141 -6.00 -3.10 8.14
N MET A 142 -6.10 -1.79 8.35
CA MET A 142 -5.68 -0.77 7.38
C MET A 142 -4.21 -0.91 7.00
N LEU A 143 -3.31 -1.10 7.95
CA LEU A 143 -1.88 -1.30 7.67
C LEU A 143 -1.62 -2.56 6.83
N ARG A 144 -2.29 -3.66 7.14
CA ARG A 144 -2.15 -4.91 6.38
C ARG A 144 -2.67 -4.76 4.95
N GLU A 145 -3.82 -4.14 4.79
CA GLU A 145 -4.44 -3.89 3.49
C GLU A 145 -3.60 -2.92 2.66
N ALA A 146 -3.11 -1.83 3.25
CA ALA A 146 -2.20 -0.91 2.59
C ALA A 146 -0.93 -1.63 2.10
N CYS A 147 -0.32 -2.50 2.93
CA CYS A 147 0.85 -3.28 2.53
C CYS A 147 0.54 -4.27 1.42
N GLU A 148 -0.58 -4.98 1.48
CA GLU A 148 -0.90 -6.06 0.56
C GLU A 148 -1.46 -5.59 -0.77
N GLN A 149 -2.35 -4.58 -0.73
CA GLN A 149 -3.23 -4.27 -1.86
C GLN A 149 -2.84 -3.00 -2.64
N HIS A 150 -1.83 -2.21 -2.20
CA HIS A 150 -1.47 -0.96 -2.90
C HIS A 150 -0.94 -1.14 -4.34
N MET A 151 -0.70 -2.37 -4.76
CA MET A 151 -0.32 -2.72 -6.13
C MET A 151 -1.47 -3.36 -6.92
N GLU A 152 -2.65 -3.49 -6.31
CA GLU A 152 -3.86 -3.85 -7.04
C GLU A 152 -4.29 -2.71 -7.97
N ARG A 153 -5.09 -3.05 -8.97
CA ARG A 153 -5.58 -2.11 -9.97
C ARG A 153 -7.08 -2.24 -10.10
N TRP A 154 -7.76 -1.13 -10.31
CA TRP A 154 -9.23 -1.08 -10.42
C TRP A 154 -9.80 -2.08 -11.44
N ASP A 155 -9.08 -2.30 -12.54
CA ASP A 155 -9.44 -3.24 -13.60
C ASP A 155 -9.18 -4.73 -13.28
N GLY A 156 -8.57 -5.04 -12.13
CA GLY A 156 -8.21 -6.38 -11.69
C GLY A 156 -6.90 -6.92 -12.29
N THR A 157 -6.13 -6.08 -13.00
CA THR A 157 -4.84 -6.49 -13.59
C THR A 157 -3.66 -6.30 -12.64
N GLY A 158 -3.93 -5.94 -11.39
CA GLY A 158 -2.93 -5.74 -10.34
C GLY A 158 -2.45 -7.02 -9.69
N TYR A 159 -1.70 -6.88 -8.62
CA TYR A 159 -1.18 -7.99 -7.82
C TYR A 159 -1.11 -7.60 -6.33
N PRO A 160 -1.08 -8.56 -5.39
CA PRO A 160 -0.85 -9.99 -5.56
C PRO A 160 -2.10 -10.84 -5.81
N ASN A 161 -3.31 -10.30 -5.56
CA ASN A 161 -4.54 -11.10 -5.53
C ASN A 161 -5.42 -10.90 -6.78
N GLY A 162 -5.15 -9.87 -7.62
CA GLY A 162 -5.97 -9.51 -8.78
C GLY A 162 -7.35 -8.98 -8.38
N LEU A 163 -7.44 -8.28 -7.25
CA LEU A 163 -8.67 -7.66 -6.77
C LEU A 163 -9.17 -6.61 -7.77
N LYS A 164 -10.49 -6.51 -7.91
CA LYS A 164 -11.12 -5.62 -8.87
C LYS A 164 -12.12 -4.67 -8.21
N GLY A 165 -12.09 -3.40 -8.61
CA GLY A 165 -13.07 -2.43 -8.18
C GLY A 165 -13.09 -2.26 -6.66
N GLU A 166 -14.26 -2.40 -6.06
CA GLU A 166 -14.50 -2.23 -4.62
C GLU A 166 -13.95 -3.36 -3.74
N GLU A 167 -13.45 -4.46 -4.32
CA GLU A 167 -12.72 -5.49 -3.57
C GLU A 167 -11.40 -4.96 -3.01
N ILE A 168 -10.85 -3.90 -3.64
CA ILE A 168 -9.63 -3.25 -3.18
C ILE A 168 -9.98 -2.35 -2.01
N SER A 169 -9.29 -2.55 -0.90
CA SER A 169 -9.46 -1.69 0.29
C SER A 169 -9.21 -0.23 -0.06
N PRO A 170 -10.05 0.66 0.41
CA PRO A 170 -9.95 2.08 0.14
C PRO A 170 -8.63 2.71 0.53
N ILE A 171 -8.10 2.36 1.71
CA ILE A 171 -6.77 2.88 2.11
C ILE A 171 -5.68 2.39 1.15
N ALA A 172 -5.80 1.18 0.63
CA ALA A 172 -4.86 0.66 -0.36
C ALA A 172 -4.95 1.39 -1.70
N GLN A 173 -6.16 1.76 -2.13
CA GLN A 173 -6.36 2.58 -3.34
C GLN A 173 -5.71 3.97 -3.17
N ILE A 174 -5.90 4.62 -2.02
CA ILE A 174 -5.30 5.93 -1.72
C ILE A 174 -3.76 5.82 -1.68
N VAL A 175 -3.21 4.81 -1.02
CA VAL A 175 -1.75 4.57 -0.98
C VAL A 175 -1.20 4.29 -2.39
N GLY A 176 -1.94 3.50 -3.19
CA GLY A 176 -1.57 3.22 -4.58
C GLY A 176 -1.54 4.49 -5.45
N LEU A 177 -2.55 5.37 -5.28
CA LEU A 177 -2.61 6.67 -5.97
C LEU A 177 -1.47 7.59 -5.53
N ALA A 178 -1.23 7.72 -4.22
CA ALA A 178 -0.12 8.51 -3.66
C ALA A 178 1.24 8.05 -4.19
N LYS A 179 1.45 6.73 -4.25
CA LYS A 179 2.68 6.13 -4.78
C LYS A 179 2.87 6.43 -6.27
N GLU A 180 1.81 6.38 -7.05
CA GLU A 180 1.88 6.69 -8.48
C GLU A 180 2.09 8.18 -8.74
N LEU A 181 1.48 9.04 -7.93
CA LEU A 181 1.73 10.48 -7.96
C LEU A 181 3.20 10.77 -7.71
N ASP A 182 3.80 10.17 -6.65
CA ASP A 182 5.23 10.33 -6.34
C ASP A 182 6.12 9.87 -7.50
N ARG A 183 5.78 8.74 -8.13
CA ARG A 183 6.53 8.20 -9.27
C ARG A 183 6.48 9.15 -10.46
N LEU A 184 5.28 9.56 -10.87
CA LEU A 184 5.09 10.45 -12.02
C LEU A 184 5.76 11.81 -11.80
N ALA A 185 5.52 12.45 -10.65
CA ALA A 185 6.14 13.72 -10.32
C ALA A 185 7.68 13.66 -10.26
N SER A 186 8.24 12.50 -9.91
CA SER A 186 9.70 12.29 -9.91
C SER A 186 10.30 12.04 -11.31
N GLU A 187 9.50 11.56 -12.26
CA GLU A 187 9.92 11.24 -13.61
C GLU A 187 9.73 12.42 -14.60
N ILE A 188 8.73 13.27 -14.34
CA ILE A 188 8.42 14.43 -15.18
C ILE A 188 9.47 15.52 -14.95
N LYS A 189 10.08 15.96 -16.04
CA LYS A 189 11.09 17.05 -16.05
C LYS A 189 10.45 18.32 -16.62
N SER A 190 9.67 19.00 -15.79
CA SER A 190 9.03 20.27 -16.16
C SER A 190 9.04 21.24 -14.99
N GLU A 191 8.56 22.46 -15.21
CA GLU A 191 8.39 23.46 -14.13
C GLU A 191 7.27 23.10 -13.16
N ASN A 192 6.27 22.33 -13.61
CA ASN A 192 5.10 21.96 -12.83
C ASN A 192 4.85 20.43 -12.82
N PRO A 193 5.79 19.62 -12.29
CA PRO A 193 5.73 18.16 -12.39
C PRO A 193 4.52 17.54 -11.67
N PHE A 194 4.01 18.18 -10.63
CA PHE A 194 2.81 17.69 -9.92
C PHE A 194 1.53 17.88 -10.72
N ASP A 195 1.33 19.04 -11.35
CA ASP A 195 0.15 19.29 -12.15
C ASP A 195 0.09 18.36 -13.36
N GLU A 196 1.21 18.14 -14.02
CA GLU A 196 1.32 17.18 -15.11
C GLU A 196 1.10 15.73 -14.62
N ALA A 197 1.61 15.35 -13.46
CA ALA A 197 1.37 14.04 -12.87
C ALA A 197 -0.13 13.82 -12.58
N ILE A 198 -0.84 14.85 -12.10
CA ILE A 198 -2.28 14.81 -11.89
C ILE A 198 -3.03 14.58 -13.21
N VAL A 199 -2.63 15.28 -14.29
CA VAL A 199 -3.21 15.08 -15.62
C VAL A 199 -3.01 13.64 -16.11
N GLU A 200 -1.82 13.05 -15.89
CA GLU A 200 -1.56 11.65 -16.25
C GLU A 200 -2.34 10.66 -15.39
N LEU A 201 -2.53 10.95 -14.10
CA LEU A 201 -3.34 10.12 -13.21
C LEU A 201 -4.82 10.09 -13.64
N LYS A 202 -5.38 11.23 -14.08
CA LYS A 202 -6.76 11.32 -14.57
C LYS A 202 -7.04 10.38 -15.75
N LYS A 203 -6.06 10.16 -16.62
CA LYS A 203 -6.17 9.22 -17.75
C LYS A 203 -6.25 7.75 -17.31
N GLN A 204 -5.97 7.46 -16.04
CA GLN A 204 -5.96 6.12 -15.47
C GLN A 204 -7.23 5.77 -14.69
N ALA A 205 -8.22 6.69 -14.66
CA ALA A 205 -9.53 6.44 -14.07
C ALA A 205 -10.20 5.21 -14.70
N GLY A 206 -10.79 4.36 -13.86
CA GLY A 206 -11.45 3.11 -14.29
C GLY A 206 -10.52 1.98 -14.72
N LYS A 207 -9.21 2.26 -14.83
CA LYS A 207 -8.18 1.24 -15.15
C LYS A 207 -7.31 0.94 -13.93
N LYS A 208 -6.48 1.88 -13.55
CA LYS A 208 -5.57 1.70 -12.41
C LYS A 208 -6.22 2.13 -11.11
N PHE A 209 -7.03 3.17 -11.15
CA PHE A 209 -7.66 3.78 -9.98
C PHE A 209 -9.17 3.90 -10.16
N SER A 210 -9.88 3.92 -9.02
CA SER A 210 -11.32 4.26 -9.00
C SER A 210 -11.56 5.62 -9.65
N PRO A 211 -12.59 5.77 -10.50
CA PRO A 211 -13.00 7.09 -11.00
C PRO A 211 -13.30 8.08 -9.86
N GLU A 212 -13.99 7.63 -8.81
CA GLU A 212 -14.34 8.44 -7.64
C GLU A 212 -13.09 8.93 -6.88
N LEU A 213 -12.05 8.08 -6.78
CA LEU A 213 -10.81 8.47 -6.13
C LEU A 213 -10.02 9.50 -6.96
N ILE A 214 -10.10 9.42 -8.28
CA ILE A 214 -9.46 10.41 -9.16
C ILE A 214 -10.11 11.79 -9.02
N GLU A 215 -11.40 11.88 -8.71
CA GLU A 215 -12.09 13.16 -8.45
C GLU A 215 -11.54 13.90 -7.23
N VAL A 216 -10.87 13.21 -6.32
CA VAL A 216 -10.21 13.81 -5.15
C VAL A 216 -9.00 14.68 -5.53
N LEU A 217 -8.49 14.56 -6.76
CA LEU A 217 -7.36 15.34 -7.27
C LEU A 217 -7.74 16.71 -7.84
N TYR A 218 -8.98 17.20 -7.60
CA TYR A 218 -9.48 18.50 -8.07
C TYR A 218 -9.49 19.57 -6.99
#